data_d2d7ad2c1c5361491326d1dc84ae6c9f
#
_entry.id   d2d7ad2c1c5361491326d1dc84ae6c9f
#
_cell.length_a   1.000
_cell.length_b   1.000
_cell.length_c   1.000
_cell.angle_alpha   90.00
_cell.angle_beta   90.00
_cell.angle_gamma   90.00
#
_symmetry.space_group_name_H-M   'P 1'
#
loop_
_entity.id
_entity.type
_entity.pdbx_description
1 polymer ?
#
loop_
_entity_poly.entity_id
_entity_poly.type
_entity_poly.pdbx_seq_one_letter_code
_entity_poly.pdbx_strand_id
1 'polypeptide(L)'
;MRRSDREITDKSEIVEIIDKCEVCRLAFSENDVPYIVPINYGYEYKDNKLTLYFHGASEGKKHKIMKKNPNVCFEMDCSHKLIEADEASGYTMEYESVIGFGKVHYCHDRTEKINALNILMKQYAKDKTFTFPDHVLDSVTVFKLEVSEFTGKRLRNS
;
A
#
# COMPACT_ATOMS: atom_id res chain seq x y z
N MET A 1 9.73 -13.11 12.40
CA MET A 1 8.31 -13.46 12.20
C MET A 1 7.93 -14.75 12.93
N ARG A 2 6.74 -14.88 13.57
CA ARG A 2 6.37 -16.09 14.34
C ARG A 2 6.14 -17.34 13.46
N ARG A 3 5.53 -17.16 12.27
CA ARG A 3 5.25 -18.23 11.29
C ARG A 3 6.25 -18.08 10.12
N SER A 4 7.48 -18.52 10.36
CA SER A 4 8.56 -18.50 9.37
C SER A 4 8.29 -19.42 8.17
N ASP A 5 7.49 -20.49 8.35
CA ASP A 5 7.01 -21.38 7.31
C ASP A 5 6.15 -20.68 6.23
N ARG A 6 5.64 -19.49 6.51
CA ARG A 6 4.82 -18.68 5.59
C ARG A 6 5.52 -17.41 5.11
N GLU A 7 6.75 -17.19 5.56
CA GLU A 7 7.51 -15.99 5.22
C GLU A 7 8.01 -16.06 3.77
N ILE A 8 7.81 -14.96 3.05
CA ILE A 8 8.40 -14.76 1.73
C ILE A 8 9.70 -13.97 1.95
N THR A 9 10.83 -14.57 1.59
CA THR A 9 12.15 -13.96 1.76
C THR A 9 12.60 -13.16 0.55
N ASP A 10 12.14 -13.54 -0.65
CA ASP A 10 12.45 -12.82 -1.88
C ASP A 10 11.60 -11.55 -1.99
N LYS A 11 12.26 -10.40 -2.07
CA LYS A 11 11.61 -9.10 -2.20
C LYS A 11 10.87 -8.94 -3.52
N SER A 12 11.32 -9.57 -4.59
CA SER A 12 10.62 -9.53 -5.88
C SER A 12 9.26 -10.23 -5.82
N GLU A 13 9.17 -11.38 -5.13
CA GLU A 13 7.88 -12.04 -4.90
C GLU A 13 6.92 -11.18 -4.04
N ILE A 14 7.45 -10.46 -3.05
CA ILE A 14 6.61 -9.54 -2.26
C ILE A 14 6.08 -8.40 -3.14
N VAL A 15 6.90 -7.87 -4.04
CA VAL A 15 6.47 -6.83 -4.99
C VAL A 15 5.40 -7.34 -5.96
N GLU A 16 5.46 -8.61 -6.38
CA GLU A 16 4.38 -9.23 -7.16
C GLU A 16 3.04 -9.27 -6.39
N ILE A 17 3.07 -9.45 -5.08
CA ILE A 17 1.85 -9.38 -4.25
C ILE A 17 1.32 -7.96 -4.24
N ILE A 18 2.19 -6.96 -4.09
CA ILE A 18 1.80 -5.55 -4.17
C ILE A 18 1.16 -5.23 -5.53
N ASP A 19 1.68 -5.78 -6.64
CA ASP A 19 1.09 -5.58 -7.98
C ASP A 19 -0.32 -6.19 -8.12
N LYS A 20 -0.63 -7.26 -7.38
CA LYS A 20 -1.93 -7.94 -7.41
C LYS A 20 -2.98 -7.29 -6.52
N CYS A 21 -2.56 -6.64 -5.43
CA CYS A 21 -3.49 -6.04 -4.49
C CYS A 21 -4.17 -4.81 -5.09
N GLU A 22 -5.43 -4.59 -4.74
CA GLU A 22 -6.23 -3.46 -5.25
C GLU A 22 -6.34 -2.31 -4.24
N VAL A 23 -6.17 -2.61 -2.96
CA VAL A 23 -6.35 -1.65 -1.87
C VAL A 23 -5.20 -1.76 -0.88
N CYS A 24 -4.67 -0.61 -0.49
CA CYS A 24 -3.74 -0.47 0.62
C CYS A 24 -4.49 0.04 1.85
N ARG A 25 -4.22 -0.54 3.01
CA ARG A 25 -4.72 -0.03 4.30
C ARG A 25 -3.58 0.70 5.01
N LEU A 26 -3.70 2.02 5.11
CA LEU A 26 -2.74 2.85 5.84
C LEU A 26 -3.18 3.01 7.29
N ALA A 27 -2.33 2.62 8.22
CA ALA A 27 -2.53 2.77 9.65
C ALA A 27 -1.69 3.93 10.18
N PHE A 28 -2.38 4.91 10.73
CA PHE A 28 -1.84 6.10 11.37
C PHE A 28 -1.97 5.97 12.89
N SER A 29 -1.19 6.74 13.66
CA SER A 29 -1.32 6.82 15.10
C SER A 29 -1.32 8.27 15.57
N GLU A 30 -2.30 8.63 16.39
CA GLU A 30 -2.40 9.92 17.08
C GLU A 30 -2.72 9.66 18.56
N ASN A 31 -1.82 10.08 19.47
CA ASN A 31 -1.97 9.86 20.92
C ASN A 31 -2.26 8.37 21.28
N ASP A 32 -1.50 7.46 20.72
CA ASP A 32 -1.62 6.01 20.89
C ASP A 32 -2.94 5.40 20.37
N VAL A 33 -3.78 6.19 19.69
CA VAL A 33 -5.00 5.69 19.06
C VAL A 33 -4.73 5.41 17.58
N PRO A 34 -4.85 4.14 17.12
CA PRO A 34 -4.69 3.80 15.71
C PRO A 34 -5.87 4.31 14.88
N TYR A 35 -5.58 4.70 13.65
CA TYR A 35 -6.58 5.12 12.67
C TYR A 35 -6.23 4.53 11.30
N ILE A 36 -7.10 3.69 10.75
CA ILE A 36 -6.87 2.98 9.49
C ILE A 36 -7.74 3.57 8.39
N VAL A 37 -7.14 3.73 7.20
CA VAL A 37 -7.82 4.21 5.98
C VAL A 37 -7.52 3.26 4.84
N PRO A 38 -8.54 2.63 4.22
CA PRO A 38 -8.38 1.97 2.93
C PRO A 38 -8.22 3.02 1.82
N ILE A 39 -7.24 2.82 0.95
CA ILE A 39 -6.90 3.80 -0.09
C ILE A 39 -6.32 3.10 -1.32
N ASN A 40 -6.64 3.63 -2.51
CA ASN A 40 -5.97 3.23 -3.74
C ASN A 40 -4.54 3.76 -3.78
N TYR A 41 -3.66 3.03 -4.45
CA TYR A 41 -2.24 3.35 -4.49
C TYR A 41 -1.62 3.03 -5.85
N GLY A 42 -0.44 3.59 -6.08
CA GLY A 42 0.53 3.10 -7.04
C GLY A 42 1.84 2.82 -6.34
N TYR A 43 2.74 2.11 -6.98
CA TYR A 43 4.03 1.81 -6.38
C TYR A 43 5.18 1.89 -7.38
N GLU A 44 6.37 2.10 -6.85
CA GLU A 44 7.63 1.97 -7.55
C GLU A 44 8.59 1.15 -6.68
N TYR A 45 9.21 0.13 -7.27
CA TYR A 45 10.28 -0.63 -6.63
C TYR A 45 11.54 -0.50 -7.47
N LYS A 46 12.51 0.26 -6.97
CA LYS A 46 13.76 0.55 -7.66
C LYS A 46 14.92 0.60 -6.68
N ASP A 47 16.06 0.02 -7.06
CA ASP A 47 17.28 0.01 -6.24
C ASP A 47 17.03 -0.51 -4.80
N ASN A 48 16.22 -1.59 -4.69
CA ASN A 48 15.77 -2.20 -3.43
C ASN A 48 14.95 -1.27 -2.51
N LYS A 49 14.43 -0.17 -3.05
CA LYS A 49 13.55 0.77 -2.33
C LYS A 49 12.13 0.68 -2.86
N LEU A 50 11.20 0.51 -1.96
CA LEU A 50 9.75 0.55 -2.24
C LEU A 50 9.21 1.93 -1.87
N THR A 51 8.50 2.54 -2.80
CA THR A 51 7.74 3.77 -2.58
C THR A 51 6.30 3.54 -3.00
N LEU A 52 5.35 3.90 -2.13
CA LEU A 52 3.93 3.88 -2.44
C LEU A 52 3.43 5.30 -2.64
N TYR A 53 2.55 5.49 -3.63
CA TYR A 53 1.99 6.79 -4.00
C TYR A 53 0.49 6.79 -3.81
N PHE A 54 -0.03 7.88 -3.27
CA PHE A 54 -1.43 8.04 -2.93
C PHE A 54 -1.95 9.41 -3.32
N HIS A 55 -3.27 9.50 -3.51
CA HIS A 55 -3.94 10.78 -3.70
C HIS A 55 -5.21 10.86 -2.86
N GLY A 56 -5.74 12.05 -2.72
CA GLY A 56 -6.98 12.27 -2.01
C GLY A 56 -7.37 13.75 -1.94
N ALA A 57 -8.47 14.02 -1.23
CA ALA A 57 -8.86 15.38 -0.91
C ALA A 57 -7.79 16.07 -0.06
N SER A 58 -7.75 17.40 -0.10
CA SER A 58 -6.77 18.21 0.62
C SER A 58 -6.98 18.24 2.15
N GLU A 59 -8.16 17.80 2.61
CA GLU A 59 -8.56 17.84 4.01
C GLU A 59 -8.98 16.47 4.53
N GLY A 60 -9.03 16.33 5.85
CA GLY A 60 -9.50 15.14 6.53
C GLY A 60 -8.60 14.71 7.68
N LYS A 61 -9.10 13.74 8.46
CA LYS A 61 -8.44 13.26 9.69
C LYS A 61 -7.04 12.70 9.40
N LYS A 62 -6.86 11.93 8.31
CA LYS A 62 -5.56 11.39 7.95
C LYS A 62 -4.49 12.48 7.78
N HIS A 63 -4.83 13.61 7.14
CA HIS A 63 -3.90 14.72 6.93
C HIS A 63 -3.52 15.43 8.23
N LYS A 64 -4.49 15.57 9.16
CA LYS A 64 -4.21 16.13 10.50
C LYS A 64 -3.23 15.27 11.27
N ILE A 65 -3.38 13.94 11.18
CA ILE A 65 -2.48 12.99 11.84
C ILE A 65 -1.10 13.00 11.16
N MET A 66 -1.03 12.85 9.83
CA MET A 66 0.23 12.82 9.09
C MET A 66 1.11 14.05 9.30
N LYS A 67 0.50 15.23 9.44
CA LYS A 67 1.24 16.49 9.73
C LYS A 67 1.95 16.45 11.08
N LYS A 68 1.40 15.72 12.06
CA LYS A 68 1.97 15.59 13.41
C LYS A 68 2.89 14.37 13.53
N ASN A 69 2.49 13.27 12.90
CA ASN A 69 3.22 12.00 12.93
C ASN A 69 3.22 11.38 11.53
N PRO A 70 4.32 11.52 10.78
CA PRO A 70 4.43 10.96 9.44
C PRO A 70 4.72 9.46 9.40
N ASN A 71 4.97 8.82 10.55
CA ASN A 71 5.23 7.39 10.60
C ASN A 71 3.93 6.62 10.43
N VAL A 72 3.92 5.67 9.51
CA VAL A 72 2.75 4.85 9.21
C VAL A 72 3.14 3.39 9.02
N CYS A 73 2.17 2.52 9.30
CA CYS A 73 2.18 1.14 8.88
C CYS A 73 1.24 0.98 7.69
N PHE A 74 1.58 0.11 6.75
CA PHE A 74 0.65 -0.28 5.71
C PHE A 74 0.44 -1.79 5.68
N GLU A 75 -0.70 -2.19 5.20
CA GLU A 75 -1.06 -3.58 4.97
C GLU A 75 -1.78 -3.69 3.63
N MET A 76 -1.51 -4.81 2.91
CA MET A 76 -2.19 -5.23 1.69
C MET A 76 -2.36 -6.74 1.72
N ASP A 77 -3.50 -7.23 1.24
CA ASP A 77 -3.77 -8.66 1.17
C ASP A 77 -4.58 -9.02 -0.08
N CYS A 78 -4.36 -10.23 -0.58
CA CYS A 78 -5.03 -10.74 -1.77
C CYS A 78 -5.05 -12.27 -1.80
N SER A 79 -5.60 -12.84 -2.88
CA SER A 79 -5.58 -14.29 -3.15
C SER A 79 -6.26 -15.13 -2.06
N HIS A 80 -7.34 -14.62 -1.47
CA HIS A 80 -8.09 -15.31 -0.43
C HIS A 80 -8.89 -16.50 -1.01
N LYS A 81 -8.70 -17.68 -0.40
CA LYS A 81 -9.48 -18.88 -0.74
C LYS A 81 -9.69 -19.71 0.52
N LEU A 82 -10.96 -19.94 0.85
CA LEU A 82 -11.30 -20.83 1.97
C LEU A 82 -10.92 -22.27 1.61
N ILE A 83 -10.23 -22.93 2.53
CA ILE A 83 -9.97 -24.37 2.49
C ILE A 83 -10.84 -25.02 3.55
N GLU A 84 -11.78 -25.83 3.07
CA GLU A 84 -12.70 -26.56 3.93
C GLU A 84 -12.08 -27.88 4.38
N ALA A 85 -12.54 -28.37 5.52
CA ALA A 85 -12.13 -29.65 6.09
C ALA A 85 -13.32 -30.30 6.83
N ASP A 86 -13.21 -31.57 7.15
CA ASP A 86 -14.26 -32.30 7.88
C ASP A 86 -14.39 -31.79 9.32
N GLU A 87 -13.31 -31.31 9.92
CA GLU A 87 -13.30 -30.76 11.27
C GLU A 87 -13.00 -29.26 11.27
N ALA A 88 -13.59 -28.52 12.19
CA ALA A 88 -13.42 -27.08 12.33
C ALA A 88 -11.96 -26.64 12.49
N SER A 89 -11.14 -27.47 13.13
CA SER A 89 -9.71 -27.23 13.31
C SER A 89 -8.88 -27.29 12.02
N GLY A 90 -9.42 -27.93 10.98
CA GLY A 90 -8.79 -28.06 9.67
C GLY A 90 -9.12 -26.91 8.71
N TYR A 91 -10.17 -26.10 9.00
CA TYR A 91 -10.48 -24.94 8.16
C TYR A 91 -9.36 -23.93 8.18
N THR A 92 -8.98 -23.45 7.00
CA THR A 92 -7.95 -22.42 6.86
C THR A 92 -8.22 -21.54 5.65
N MET A 93 -7.47 -20.46 5.52
CA MET A 93 -7.55 -19.52 4.39
C MET A 93 -6.22 -19.47 3.67
N GLU A 94 -6.21 -19.72 2.36
CA GLU A 94 -5.11 -19.29 1.51
C GLU A 94 -5.10 -17.75 1.44
N TYR A 95 -3.93 -17.17 1.42
CA TYR A 95 -3.76 -15.73 1.30
C TYR A 95 -2.34 -15.35 0.90
N GLU A 96 -2.20 -14.16 0.39
CA GLU A 96 -0.95 -13.45 0.25
C GLU A 96 -1.10 -12.10 0.93
N SER A 97 -0.12 -11.67 1.73
CA SER A 97 -0.19 -10.38 2.42
C SER A 97 1.17 -9.72 2.55
N VAL A 98 1.16 -8.40 2.60
CA VAL A 98 2.34 -7.56 2.81
C VAL A 98 2.05 -6.58 3.93
N ILE A 99 2.97 -6.47 4.89
CA ILE A 99 2.96 -5.45 5.93
C ILE A 99 4.28 -4.72 5.88
N GLY A 100 4.25 -3.40 5.99
CA GLY A 100 5.46 -2.59 6.03
C GLY A 100 5.27 -1.28 6.77
N PHE A 101 6.39 -0.59 6.98
CA PHE A 101 6.48 0.66 7.72
C PHE A 101 7.25 1.69 6.91
N GLY A 102 6.98 2.95 7.16
CA GLY A 102 7.70 4.04 6.51
C GLY A 102 7.23 5.41 6.95
N LYS A 103 7.69 6.42 6.21
CA LYS A 103 7.33 7.82 6.46
C LYS A 103 6.62 8.41 5.26
N VAL A 104 5.56 9.15 5.55
CA VAL A 104 4.77 9.89 4.55
C VAL A 104 5.41 11.25 4.27
N HIS A 105 5.46 11.59 2.98
CA HIS A 105 5.87 12.90 2.47
C HIS A 105 4.85 13.42 1.47
N TYR A 106 4.50 14.70 1.56
CA TYR A 106 3.62 15.35 0.56
C TYR A 106 4.42 15.68 -0.70
N CYS A 107 3.82 15.43 -1.86
CA CYS A 107 4.32 15.86 -3.14
C CYS A 107 3.79 17.27 -3.42
N HIS A 108 4.67 18.28 -3.34
CA HIS A 108 4.29 19.68 -3.53
C HIS A 108 4.59 20.15 -4.95
N ASP A 109 5.69 19.66 -5.52
CA ASP A 109 6.08 20.02 -6.87
C ASP A 109 5.13 19.43 -7.91
N ARG A 110 4.82 20.23 -8.94
CA ARG A 110 3.91 19.84 -10.01
C ARG A 110 4.38 18.60 -10.78
N THR A 111 5.66 18.53 -11.08
CA THR A 111 6.26 17.40 -11.80
C THR A 111 6.19 16.13 -10.95
N GLU A 112 6.48 16.23 -9.65
CA GLU A 112 6.36 15.14 -8.70
C GLU A 112 4.91 14.64 -8.58
N LYS A 113 3.92 15.54 -8.52
CA LYS A 113 2.49 15.18 -8.51
C LYS A 113 2.09 14.42 -9.76
N ILE A 114 2.48 14.91 -10.95
CA ILE A 114 2.17 14.27 -12.23
C ILE A 114 2.78 12.87 -12.29
N ASN A 115 4.06 12.74 -11.89
CA ASN A 115 4.72 11.44 -11.85
C ASN A 115 4.01 10.46 -10.91
N ALA A 116 3.70 10.86 -9.69
CA ALA A 116 3.00 10.06 -8.71
C ALA A 116 1.60 9.62 -9.20
N LEU A 117 0.84 10.52 -9.82
CA LEU A 117 -0.47 10.20 -10.39
C LEU A 117 -0.38 9.23 -11.57
N ASN A 118 0.66 9.34 -12.42
CA ASN A 118 0.90 8.39 -13.50
C ASN A 118 1.25 7.00 -12.96
N ILE A 119 2.09 6.92 -11.91
CA ILE A 119 2.41 5.66 -11.23
C ILE A 119 1.14 5.04 -10.63
N LEU A 120 0.30 5.83 -9.98
CA LEU A 120 -0.97 5.37 -9.44
C LEU A 120 -1.91 4.85 -10.53
N MET A 121 -2.02 5.56 -11.65
CA MET A 121 -2.87 5.13 -12.77
C MET A 121 -2.39 3.84 -13.41
N LYS A 122 -1.09 3.57 -13.45
CA LYS A 122 -0.55 2.30 -13.94
C LYS A 122 -1.03 1.09 -13.14
N GLN A 123 -1.29 1.23 -11.85
CA GLN A 123 -1.81 0.15 -11.01
C GLN A 123 -3.18 -0.33 -11.48
N TYR A 124 -4.05 0.60 -11.95
CA TYR A 124 -5.45 0.31 -12.28
C TYR A 124 -5.77 0.36 -13.77
N ALA A 125 -4.91 0.97 -14.58
CA ALA A 125 -5.16 1.19 -16.00
C ALA A 125 -3.84 1.10 -16.81
N LYS A 126 -3.22 -0.09 -16.79
CA LYS A 126 -1.87 -0.37 -17.30
C LYS A 126 -1.64 0.09 -18.76
N ASP A 127 -2.67 0.01 -19.61
CA ASP A 127 -2.57 0.27 -21.05
C ASP A 127 -3.00 1.70 -21.45
N LYS A 128 -3.26 2.58 -20.47
CA LYS A 128 -3.74 3.93 -20.74
C LYS A 128 -2.72 4.99 -20.35
N THR A 129 -2.70 6.07 -21.12
CA THR A 129 -1.93 7.28 -20.82
C THR A 129 -2.88 8.38 -20.40
N PHE A 130 -2.52 9.14 -19.37
CA PHE A 130 -3.36 10.19 -18.81
C PHE A 130 -2.65 11.54 -18.82
N THR A 131 -3.44 12.59 -19.05
CA THR A 131 -3.05 13.97 -18.84
C THR A 131 -3.85 14.53 -17.68
N PHE A 132 -3.22 15.38 -16.89
CA PHE A 132 -3.86 15.97 -15.72
C PHE A 132 -3.98 17.48 -15.92
N PRO A 133 -5.21 18.01 -16.10
CA PRO A 133 -5.45 19.45 -16.22
C PRO A 133 -5.00 20.20 -14.96
N ASP A 134 -4.63 21.47 -15.11
CA ASP A 134 -4.12 22.31 -14.04
C ASP A 134 -5.05 22.36 -12.82
N HIS A 135 -6.34 22.58 -13.06
CA HIS A 135 -7.35 22.65 -12.00
C HIS A 135 -7.47 21.34 -11.18
N VAL A 136 -7.17 20.18 -11.79
CA VAL A 136 -7.13 18.89 -11.09
C VAL A 136 -5.88 18.81 -10.22
N LEU A 137 -4.72 19.18 -10.75
CA LEU A 137 -3.46 19.19 -10.01
C LEU A 137 -3.47 20.14 -8.81
N ASP A 138 -4.17 21.27 -8.95
CA ASP A 138 -4.30 22.27 -7.88
C ASP A 138 -5.23 21.79 -6.75
N SER A 139 -6.25 21.01 -7.08
CA SER A 139 -7.24 20.53 -6.11
C SER A 139 -6.87 19.20 -5.44
N VAL A 140 -6.02 18.38 -6.07
CA VAL A 140 -5.63 17.08 -5.54
C VAL A 140 -4.45 17.18 -4.59
N THR A 141 -4.54 16.49 -3.47
CA THR A 141 -3.39 16.25 -2.60
C THR A 141 -2.76 14.92 -2.94
N VAL A 142 -1.47 14.94 -3.25
CA VAL A 142 -0.67 13.76 -3.53
C VAL A 142 0.38 13.60 -2.45
N PHE A 143 0.58 12.38 -1.99
CA PHE A 143 1.61 12.05 -1.01
C PHE A 143 2.20 10.67 -1.30
N LYS A 144 3.43 10.45 -0.86
CA LYS A 144 4.15 9.20 -1.00
C LYS A 144 4.53 8.65 0.37
N LEU A 145 4.65 7.33 0.45
CA LEU A 145 5.21 6.60 1.58
C LEU A 145 6.56 6.04 1.17
N GLU A 146 7.62 6.55 1.76
CA GLU A 146 8.95 5.97 1.64
C GLU A 146 9.07 4.82 2.63
N VAL A 147 9.06 3.60 2.11
CA VAL A 147 9.04 2.38 2.91
C VAL A 147 10.43 2.08 3.44
N SER A 148 10.54 1.95 4.77
CA SER A 148 11.79 1.59 5.45
C SER A 148 11.99 0.08 5.55
N GLU A 149 10.90 -0.66 5.79
CA GLU A 149 10.91 -2.12 5.87
C GLU A 149 9.56 -2.69 5.46
N PHE A 150 9.57 -3.88 4.88
CA PHE A 150 8.36 -4.61 4.56
C PHE A 150 8.61 -6.12 4.55
N THR A 151 7.57 -6.88 4.88
CA THR A 151 7.58 -8.34 4.95
C THR A 151 6.37 -8.90 4.21
N GLY A 152 6.53 -10.06 3.61
CA GLY A 152 5.46 -10.79 2.93
C GLY A 152 5.16 -12.11 3.59
N LYS A 153 3.90 -12.52 3.52
CA LYS A 153 3.43 -13.84 3.91
C LYS A 153 2.54 -14.44 2.84
N ARG A 154 2.64 -15.78 2.73
CA ARG A 154 1.80 -16.56 1.84
C ARG A 154 1.41 -17.87 2.50
N LEU A 155 0.16 -18.25 2.40
CA LEU A 155 -0.29 -19.61 2.58
C LEU A 155 -0.95 -20.07 1.28
N ARG A 156 -0.41 -21.12 0.68
CA ARG A 156 -1.02 -21.85 -0.43
C ARG A 156 -1.13 -23.31 -0.02
N ASN A 157 -2.28 -23.90 -0.24
CA ASN A 157 -2.44 -25.35 -0.15
C ASN A 157 -1.88 -25.94 -1.45
N SER A 158 -0.82 -26.68 -1.33
CA SER A 158 -0.18 -27.42 -2.45
C SER A 158 -1.00 -28.64 -2.80
#